data_f4df827fedd1e990192db6eea983aea5
#
_entry.id   f4df827fedd1e990192db6eea983aea5
#
_cell.length_a   1.000
_cell.length_b   1.000
_cell.length_c   1.000
_cell.angle_alpha   90.00
_cell.angle_beta   90.00
_cell.angle_gamma   90.00
#
_symmetry.space_group_name_H-M   'P 1'
#
loop_
_entity.id
_entity.type
_entity.pdbx_description
1 polymer ?
#
loop_
_entity_poly.entity_id
_entity_poly.type
_entity_poly.pdbx_seq_one_letter_code
_entity_poly.pdbx_strand_id
1 'polypeptide(L)'
;MYNFQRKSLVMFFLSALVLLLLLAACGSAGGTTTGGGTGTTPPASTPTATQTYSAANGCPSNVVMTTDNAKTTKMVQPPDSKGTIVVHNGDIIEVRLPFGSQWSGPTISQGALQLQGPGGYALKSDKVCVWRYVAKGTGTTTLDFSKRALCKPGQFCPMYILKMPFTIEVK
;
A
#
# COMPACT_ATOMS: atom_id res chain seq x y z
N MET A 1 17.80 27.13 33.51
CA MET A 1 16.58 26.58 32.96
C MET A 1 15.73 27.56 32.12
N TYR A 2 16.28 28.64 31.56
CA TYR A 2 15.52 29.69 30.84
C TYR A 2 15.62 29.65 29.33
N ASN A 3 16.39 28.75 28.72
CA ASN A 3 16.60 28.74 27.26
C ASN A 3 15.67 27.82 26.45
N PHE A 4 14.83 27.03 27.12
CA PHE A 4 13.95 26.07 26.42
C PHE A 4 12.61 26.69 25.97
N GLN A 5 12.12 27.70 26.70
CA GLN A 5 10.83 28.34 26.38
C GLN A 5 10.87 29.30 25.18
N ARG A 6 12.02 29.92 24.87
CA ARG A 6 12.14 30.87 23.75
C ARG A 6 12.07 30.20 22.37
N LYS A 7 12.54 28.97 22.23
CA LYS A 7 12.53 28.25 20.92
C LYS A 7 11.15 27.77 20.53
N SER A 8 10.28 27.44 21.49
CA SER A 8 8.92 26.98 21.23
C SER A 8 8.00 28.11 20.74
N LEU A 9 8.18 29.33 21.25
CA LEU A 9 7.34 30.47 20.88
C LEU A 9 7.61 30.95 19.45
N VAL A 10 8.85 30.93 18.99
CA VAL A 10 9.22 31.36 17.63
C VAL A 10 8.71 30.38 16.57
N MET A 11 8.66 29.07 16.88
CA MET A 11 8.09 28.08 15.94
C MET A 11 6.58 28.24 15.76
N PHE A 12 5.83 28.63 16.78
CA PHE A 12 4.39 28.85 16.67
C PHE A 12 4.02 30.07 15.81
N PHE A 13 4.82 31.14 15.85
CA PHE A 13 4.55 32.35 15.04
C PHE A 13 4.90 32.16 13.55
N LEU A 14 5.90 31.35 13.23
CA LEU A 14 6.22 31.02 11.81
C LEU A 14 5.16 30.13 11.15
N SER A 15 4.53 29.23 11.92
CA SER A 15 3.47 28.35 11.42
C SER A 15 2.17 29.08 11.10
N ALA A 16 1.83 30.12 11.86
CA ALA A 16 0.63 30.93 11.64
C ALA A 16 0.73 31.85 10.40
N LEU A 17 1.93 32.31 10.07
CA LEU A 17 2.15 33.22 8.92
C LEU A 17 2.04 32.52 7.57
N VAL A 18 2.40 31.23 7.49
CA VAL A 18 2.33 30.43 6.26
C VAL A 18 0.88 30.05 5.91
N LEU A 19 0.00 29.92 6.90
CA LEU A 19 -1.40 29.54 6.70
C LEU A 19 -2.27 30.67 6.12
N LEU A 20 -1.85 31.92 6.26
CA LEU A 20 -2.58 33.13 5.78
C LEU A 20 -2.35 33.47 4.32
N LEU A 21 -1.35 32.87 3.66
CA LEU A 21 -0.98 33.15 2.26
C LEU A 21 -1.63 32.24 1.22
N LEU A 22 -2.43 31.24 1.63
CA LEU A 22 -3.01 30.22 0.71
C LEU A 22 -4.49 30.45 0.35
N LEU A 23 -5.10 31.60 0.71
CA LEU A 23 -6.54 31.86 0.51
C LEU A 23 -6.88 32.83 -0.63
N ALA A 24 -5.97 33.09 -1.56
CA ALA A 24 -6.22 34.03 -2.67
C ALA A 24 -5.98 33.40 -4.04
N ALA A 25 -6.77 32.42 -4.47
CA ALA A 25 -6.92 32.05 -5.88
C ALA A 25 -8.21 31.26 -6.12
N CYS A 26 -9.35 31.94 -6.12
CA CYS A 26 -10.56 31.44 -6.77
C CYS A 26 -11.10 32.55 -7.66
N GLY A 27 -10.68 32.57 -8.93
CA GLY A 27 -11.15 33.45 -10.00
C GLY A 27 -12.10 32.71 -10.92
N SER A 28 -13.34 33.18 -10.95
CA SER A 28 -14.42 32.75 -11.84
C SER A 28 -14.11 33.12 -13.30
N ALA A 29 -14.47 32.23 -14.23
CA ALA A 29 -14.81 32.64 -15.59
C ALA A 29 -15.95 31.76 -16.10
N GLY A 30 -17.14 32.37 -16.21
CA GLY A 30 -18.29 31.82 -16.90
C GLY A 30 -18.10 31.88 -18.42
N GLY A 31 -18.67 30.89 -19.10
CA GLY A 31 -18.79 30.85 -20.55
C GLY A 31 -20.00 30.02 -20.95
N THR A 32 -21.11 30.73 -21.17
CA THR A 32 -22.33 30.17 -21.79
C THR A 32 -22.12 30.08 -23.29
N THR A 33 -22.25 28.89 -23.88
CA THR A 33 -22.50 28.74 -25.32
C THR A 33 -23.50 27.61 -25.56
N THR A 34 -24.67 28.02 -25.93
CA THR A 34 -25.77 27.22 -26.50
C THR A 34 -25.35 26.76 -27.90
N GLY A 35 -25.34 25.45 -28.13
CA GLY A 35 -25.11 24.87 -29.44
C GLY A 35 -25.70 23.44 -29.46
N GLY A 36 -26.91 23.32 -30.02
CA GLY A 36 -27.52 22.01 -30.29
C GLY A 36 -26.76 21.29 -31.41
N GLY A 37 -26.34 20.06 -31.11
CA GLY A 37 -25.79 19.15 -32.09
C GLY A 37 -26.15 17.75 -31.66
N THR A 38 -27.08 17.11 -32.41
CA THR A 38 -27.36 15.67 -32.35
C THR A 38 -26.11 14.91 -32.79
N GLY A 39 -25.18 14.69 -31.88
CA GLY A 39 -24.01 13.88 -32.12
C GLY A 39 -24.23 12.49 -31.55
N THR A 40 -24.33 11.51 -32.42
CA THR A 40 -24.25 10.08 -32.14
C THR A 40 -22.94 9.83 -31.33
N THR A 41 -23.10 9.55 -30.05
CA THR A 41 -21.96 9.22 -29.16
C THR A 41 -21.35 7.91 -29.65
N PRO A 42 -20.05 7.90 -30.03
CA PRO A 42 -19.37 6.63 -30.31
C PRO A 42 -19.41 5.77 -29.01
N PRO A 43 -19.54 4.46 -29.11
CA PRO A 43 -19.47 3.60 -27.93
C PRO A 43 -18.14 3.88 -27.21
N ALA A 44 -18.22 4.24 -25.93
CA ALA A 44 -17.06 4.44 -25.09
C ALA A 44 -16.22 3.17 -25.14
N SER A 45 -15.04 3.26 -25.74
CA SER A 45 -14.04 2.19 -25.70
C SER A 45 -13.70 1.93 -24.24
N THR A 46 -14.20 0.83 -23.73
CA THR A 46 -13.83 0.30 -22.41
C THR A 46 -12.31 0.22 -22.37
N PRO A 47 -11.63 0.89 -21.42
CA PRO A 47 -10.19 0.80 -21.34
C PRO A 47 -9.81 -0.66 -21.11
N THR A 48 -9.19 -1.25 -22.11
CA THR A 48 -8.58 -2.58 -21.97
C THR A 48 -7.49 -2.43 -20.91
N ALA A 49 -7.76 -2.96 -19.71
CA ALA A 49 -6.79 -2.96 -18.62
C ALA A 49 -5.55 -3.71 -19.10
N THR A 50 -4.48 -2.96 -19.40
CA THR A 50 -3.17 -3.54 -19.69
C THR A 50 -2.75 -4.29 -18.43
N GLN A 51 -2.82 -5.63 -18.45
CA GLN A 51 -2.38 -6.46 -17.35
C GLN A 51 -0.86 -6.28 -17.20
N THR A 52 -0.46 -5.52 -16.19
CA THR A 52 0.93 -5.44 -15.79
C THR A 52 1.41 -6.81 -15.32
N TYR A 53 2.69 -7.09 -15.49
CA TYR A 53 3.29 -8.41 -15.16
C TYR A 53 2.98 -8.85 -13.72
N SER A 54 2.91 -7.92 -12.76
CA SER A 54 2.55 -8.21 -11.37
C SER A 54 1.11 -8.67 -11.23
N ALA A 55 0.15 -8.07 -11.95
CA ALA A 55 -1.24 -8.52 -11.95
C ALA A 55 -1.37 -9.97 -12.47
N ALA A 56 -0.56 -10.37 -13.46
CA ALA A 56 -0.53 -11.74 -13.97
C ALA A 56 -0.06 -12.76 -12.91
N ASN A 57 0.77 -12.35 -11.95
CA ASN A 57 1.22 -13.20 -10.84
C ASN A 57 0.32 -13.12 -9.60
N GLY A 58 -0.63 -12.17 -9.60
CA GLY A 58 -1.55 -11.93 -8.49
C GLY A 58 -1.05 -10.96 -7.41
N CYS A 59 0.09 -10.29 -7.65
CA CYS A 59 0.60 -9.26 -6.74
C CYS A 59 -0.09 -7.91 -7.00
N PRO A 60 -0.41 -7.13 -5.95
CA PRO A 60 -1.13 -5.87 -6.11
C PRO A 60 -0.26 -4.72 -6.64
N SER A 61 1.06 -4.77 -6.44
CA SER A 61 1.98 -3.75 -6.94
C SER A 61 2.47 -4.06 -8.37
N ASN A 62 2.71 -3.01 -9.15
CA ASN A 62 3.31 -3.11 -10.49
C ASN A 62 4.83 -3.28 -10.46
N VAL A 63 5.43 -3.21 -9.28
CA VAL A 63 6.88 -3.38 -9.10
C VAL A 63 7.24 -4.86 -9.18
N VAL A 64 8.25 -5.17 -9.98
CA VAL A 64 8.77 -6.52 -10.17
C VAL A 64 10.28 -6.50 -9.91
N MET A 65 10.73 -7.33 -8.98
CA MET A 65 12.14 -7.54 -8.68
C MET A 65 12.54 -8.96 -9.11
N THR A 66 13.72 -9.10 -9.69
CA THR A 66 14.25 -10.43 -10.08
C THR A 66 14.80 -11.15 -8.86
N THR A 67 15.61 -10.44 -8.08
CA THR A 67 16.22 -10.92 -6.84
C THR A 67 16.08 -9.85 -5.76
N ASP A 68 16.12 -10.26 -4.51
CA ASP A 68 16.12 -9.35 -3.38
C ASP A 68 17.33 -9.66 -2.49
N ASN A 69 18.24 -8.70 -2.41
CA ASN A 69 19.45 -8.79 -1.57
C ASN A 69 19.27 -8.05 -0.21
N ALA A 70 18.05 -7.58 0.09
CA ALA A 70 17.84 -6.87 1.33
C ALA A 70 17.90 -7.82 2.53
N LYS A 71 18.59 -7.37 3.58
CA LYS A 71 18.67 -8.14 4.82
C LYS A 71 17.30 -8.20 5.49
N THR A 72 16.78 -9.39 5.69
CA THR A 72 15.52 -9.65 6.39
C THR A 72 15.83 -10.30 7.74
N THR A 73 15.26 -9.77 8.83
CA THR A 73 15.41 -10.36 10.17
C THR A 73 14.39 -11.47 10.38
N LYS A 74 13.16 -11.27 9.96
CA LYS A 74 12.06 -12.21 10.11
C LYS A 74 11.29 -12.39 8.80
N MET A 75 11.28 -13.60 8.28
CA MET A 75 10.41 -14.00 7.17
C MET A 75 9.08 -14.53 7.73
N VAL A 76 7.97 -14.10 7.14
CA VAL A 76 6.60 -14.46 7.54
C VAL A 76 5.88 -15.05 6.32
N GLN A 77 5.25 -16.20 6.51
CA GLN A 77 4.56 -16.95 5.47
C GLN A 77 3.14 -17.39 5.91
N PRO A 78 2.27 -17.86 5.00
CA PRO A 78 0.90 -18.25 5.33
C PRO A 78 0.71 -19.13 6.57
N PRO A 79 1.56 -20.13 6.87
CA PRO A 79 1.44 -20.93 8.10
C PRO A 79 1.54 -20.11 9.40
N ASP A 80 2.27 -18.99 9.36
CA ASP A 80 2.49 -18.13 10.54
C ASP A 80 1.25 -17.31 10.93
N SER A 81 0.21 -17.26 10.08
CA SER A 81 -1.04 -16.57 10.36
C SER A 81 -1.86 -17.15 11.52
N LYS A 82 -1.49 -18.31 12.02
CA LYS A 82 -2.19 -19.01 13.13
C LYS A 82 -1.68 -18.60 14.51
N GLY A 83 -0.63 -17.79 14.60
CA GLY A 83 0.01 -17.43 15.87
C GLY A 83 0.43 -15.96 15.91
N THR A 84 0.98 -15.57 17.07
CA THR A 84 1.61 -14.27 17.24
C THR A 84 3.09 -14.35 16.88
N ILE A 85 3.54 -13.49 16.01
CA ILE A 85 4.92 -13.38 15.56
C ILE A 85 5.59 -12.32 16.42
N VAL A 86 6.56 -12.71 17.23
CA VAL A 86 7.31 -11.80 18.10
C VAL A 86 8.55 -11.30 17.35
N VAL A 87 8.77 -10.00 17.36
CA VAL A 87 9.92 -9.30 16.78
C VAL A 87 10.39 -8.19 17.71
N HIS A 88 11.57 -7.62 17.45
CA HIS A 88 12.12 -6.53 18.23
C HIS A 88 12.14 -5.22 17.42
N ASN A 89 12.21 -4.10 18.14
CA ASN A 89 12.35 -2.79 17.50
C ASN A 89 13.59 -2.76 16.59
N GLY A 90 13.42 -2.29 15.36
CA GLY A 90 14.46 -2.28 14.32
C GLY A 90 14.49 -3.52 13.43
N ASP A 91 13.76 -4.59 13.77
CA ASP A 91 13.70 -5.79 12.92
C ASP A 91 13.07 -5.48 11.57
N ILE A 92 13.60 -6.13 10.53
CA ILE A 92 13.04 -6.10 9.18
C ILE A 92 12.23 -7.37 8.96
N ILE A 93 10.92 -7.17 8.80
CA ILE A 93 9.94 -8.23 8.63
C ILE A 93 9.53 -8.27 7.16
N GLU A 94 9.52 -9.47 6.59
CA GLU A 94 9.12 -9.68 5.20
C GLU A 94 8.00 -10.71 5.13
N VAL A 95 6.80 -10.25 4.74
CA VAL A 95 5.65 -11.12 4.49
C VAL A 95 5.73 -11.58 3.04
N ARG A 96 5.84 -12.89 2.82
CA ARG A 96 5.96 -13.55 1.51
C ARG A 96 4.74 -14.40 1.21
N LEU A 97 3.98 -14.02 0.19
CA LEU A 97 2.76 -14.71 -0.21
C LEU A 97 2.94 -15.32 -1.61
N PRO A 98 2.68 -16.62 -1.82
CA PRO A 98 3.02 -17.31 -3.05
C PRO A 98 2.20 -16.82 -4.24
N PHE A 99 2.78 -16.85 -5.44
CA PHE A 99 2.07 -16.60 -6.70
C PHE A 99 0.91 -17.60 -6.91
N GLY A 100 0.07 -17.35 -7.90
CA GLY A 100 -1.08 -18.21 -8.23
C GLY A 100 -2.37 -17.85 -7.51
N SER A 101 -2.36 -16.78 -6.73
CA SER A 101 -3.56 -16.18 -6.12
C SER A 101 -3.49 -14.68 -6.26
N GLN A 102 -4.65 -14.03 -6.39
CA GLN A 102 -4.73 -12.58 -6.31
C GLN A 102 -4.69 -12.16 -4.85
N TRP A 103 -3.62 -11.50 -4.46
CA TRP A 103 -3.40 -11.01 -3.11
C TRP A 103 -3.81 -9.55 -2.98
N SER A 104 -4.31 -9.19 -1.81
CA SER A 104 -4.40 -7.81 -1.35
C SER A 104 -3.96 -7.73 0.11
N GLY A 105 -3.35 -6.62 0.48
CA GLY A 105 -2.79 -6.41 1.82
C GLY A 105 -2.59 -4.93 2.09
N PRO A 106 -2.03 -4.57 3.25
CA PRO A 106 -1.78 -3.19 3.63
C PRO A 106 -0.89 -2.46 2.61
N THR A 107 -1.28 -1.23 2.27
CA THR A 107 -0.53 -0.33 1.37
C THR A 107 0.10 0.84 2.12
N ILE A 108 -0.12 0.92 3.42
CA ILE A 108 0.40 1.95 4.33
C ILE A 108 0.98 1.30 5.58
N SER A 109 1.78 2.06 6.32
CA SER A 109 2.27 1.65 7.63
C SER A 109 1.13 1.47 8.63
N GLN A 110 1.27 0.49 9.54
CA GLN A 110 0.25 0.16 10.53
C GLN A 110 0.86 -0.05 11.91
N GLY A 111 0.35 0.68 12.91
CA GLY A 111 0.79 0.55 14.30
C GLY A 111 2.32 0.70 14.43
N ALA A 112 2.95 -0.29 15.07
CA ALA A 112 4.40 -0.34 15.25
C ALA A 112 5.17 -0.84 14.00
N LEU A 113 4.51 -1.00 12.84
CA LEU A 113 5.11 -1.50 11.62
C LEU A 113 5.13 -0.43 10.54
N GLN A 114 6.31 -0.01 10.11
CA GLN A 114 6.51 0.92 9.01
C GLN A 114 6.73 0.16 7.70
N LEU A 115 5.82 0.31 6.75
CA LEU A 115 5.95 -0.27 5.41
C LEU A 115 7.14 0.36 4.67
N GLN A 116 7.98 -0.49 4.08
CA GLN A 116 9.14 -0.11 3.28
C GLN A 116 8.84 -0.31 1.80
N GLY A 117 8.80 0.80 1.05
CA GLY A 117 8.51 0.76 -0.39
C GLY A 117 7.07 0.32 -0.72
N PRO A 118 6.82 -0.08 -1.96
CA PRO A 118 5.50 -0.52 -2.37
C PRO A 118 5.16 -1.88 -1.75
N GLY A 119 4.01 -1.97 -1.06
CA GLY A 119 3.51 -3.26 -0.56
C GLY A 119 3.05 -4.17 -1.69
N GLY A 120 3.41 -5.44 -1.62
CA GLY A 120 2.97 -6.45 -2.57
C GLY A 120 3.68 -6.43 -3.93
N TYR A 121 4.97 -6.08 -3.96
CA TYR A 121 5.76 -6.22 -5.18
C TYR A 121 6.06 -7.70 -5.50
N ALA A 122 6.26 -8.01 -6.78
CA ALA A 122 6.58 -9.36 -7.22
C ALA A 122 8.08 -9.64 -7.12
N LEU A 123 8.47 -10.71 -6.42
CA LEU A 123 9.82 -11.24 -6.37
C LEU A 123 9.88 -12.53 -7.21
N LYS A 124 10.54 -12.46 -8.38
CA LYS A 124 10.53 -13.54 -9.38
C LYS A 124 11.32 -14.77 -8.95
N SER A 125 12.49 -14.58 -8.32
CA SER A 125 13.33 -15.71 -7.86
C SER A 125 12.55 -16.68 -6.98
N ASP A 126 11.76 -16.14 -6.06
CA ASP A 126 11.07 -16.92 -5.04
C ASP A 126 9.60 -17.19 -5.38
N LYS A 127 9.11 -16.59 -6.48
CA LYS A 127 7.70 -16.66 -6.94
C LYS A 127 6.71 -16.24 -5.87
N VAL A 128 6.97 -15.09 -5.23
CA VAL A 128 6.15 -14.53 -4.14
C VAL A 128 5.83 -13.06 -4.35
N CYS A 129 4.72 -12.63 -3.77
CA CYS A 129 4.42 -11.23 -3.52
C CYS A 129 4.97 -10.85 -2.15
N VAL A 130 5.65 -9.70 -2.06
CA VAL A 130 6.41 -9.31 -0.87
C VAL A 130 5.90 -7.99 -0.29
N TRP A 131 5.69 -7.97 1.03
CA TRP A 131 5.52 -6.75 1.84
C TRP A 131 6.63 -6.69 2.86
N ARG A 132 7.39 -5.61 2.86
CA ARG A 132 8.49 -5.41 3.79
C ARG A 132 8.15 -4.32 4.78
N TYR A 133 8.39 -4.59 6.07
CA TYR A 133 8.17 -3.67 7.16
C TYR A 133 9.43 -3.54 8.02
N VAL A 134 9.59 -2.38 8.64
CA VAL A 134 10.50 -2.21 9.77
C VAL A 134 9.67 -2.06 11.04
N ALA A 135 9.99 -2.83 12.06
CA ALA A 135 9.42 -2.67 13.39
C ALA A 135 9.90 -1.37 14.01
N LYS A 136 8.99 -0.49 14.43
CA LYS A 136 9.29 0.78 15.09
C LYS A 136 8.41 0.97 16.32
N GLY A 137 9.06 1.11 17.46
CA GLY A 137 8.35 1.22 18.73
C GLY A 137 8.01 -0.16 19.32
N THR A 138 6.95 -0.21 20.11
CA THR A 138 6.45 -1.43 20.76
C THR A 138 4.94 -1.55 20.57
N GLY A 139 4.41 -2.76 20.69
CA GLY A 139 2.97 -3.01 20.62
C GLY A 139 2.59 -4.14 19.68
N THR A 140 1.30 -4.45 19.63
CA THR A 140 0.75 -5.49 18.76
C THR A 140 0.04 -4.87 17.57
N THR A 141 0.34 -5.37 16.37
CA THR A 141 -0.26 -4.93 15.11
C THR A 141 -0.76 -6.15 14.33
N THR A 142 -1.98 -6.09 13.81
CA THR A 142 -2.49 -7.10 12.88
C THR A 142 -2.43 -6.59 11.47
N LEU A 143 -1.76 -7.33 10.59
CA LEU A 143 -1.71 -7.09 9.16
C LEU A 143 -2.77 -7.95 8.47
N ASP A 144 -3.79 -7.33 7.90
CA ASP A 144 -4.87 -8.03 7.22
C ASP A 144 -4.57 -8.23 5.74
N PHE A 145 -4.40 -9.48 5.36
CA PHE A 145 -4.30 -9.89 3.96
C PHE A 145 -5.56 -10.60 3.50
N SER A 146 -5.80 -10.59 2.20
CA SER A 146 -6.84 -11.42 1.60
C SER A 146 -6.35 -12.06 0.32
N LYS A 147 -6.90 -13.24 0.05
CA LYS A 147 -6.59 -14.08 -1.09
C LYS A 147 -7.87 -14.36 -1.88
N ARG A 148 -7.77 -14.21 -3.21
CA ARG A 148 -8.81 -14.60 -4.18
C ARG A 148 -8.21 -15.56 -5.21
N ALA A 149 -9.05 -16.24 -5.95
CA ALA A 149 -8.62 -16.99 -7.13
C ALA A 149 -8.04 -16.04 -8.18
N LEU A 150 -6.89 -16.41 -8.76
CA LEU A 150 -6.33 -15.72 -9.92
C LEU A 150 -6.98 -16.32 -11.17
N CYS A 151 -7.95 -15.59 -11.75
CA CYS A 151 -8.75 -16.08 -12.86
C CYS A 151 -8.14 -15.71 -14.20
N LYS A 152 -8.21 -16.64 -15.15
CA LYS A 152 -7.86 -16.37 -16.54
C LYS A 152 -9.08 -15.88 -17.31
N PRO A 153 -8.92 -15.02 -18.31
CA PRO A 153 -10.02 -14.60 -19.17
C PRO A 153 -10.76 -15.81 -19.76
N GLY A 154 -12.10 -15.74 -19.75
CA GLY A 154 -12.94 -16.79 -20.31
C GLY A 154 -13.14 -18.05 -19.43
N GLN A 155 -12.55 -18.11 -18.25
CA GLN A 155 -12.79 -19.21 -17.31
C GLN A 155 -13.74 -18.82 -16.18
N PHE A 156 -14.48 -19.81 -15.67
CA PHE A 156 -15.28 -19.63 -14.45
C PHE A 156 -14.36 -19.27 -13.27
N CYS A 157 -14.69 -18.18 -12.59
CA CYS A 157 -13.90 -17.66 -11.48
C CYS A 157 -14.65 -17.86 -10.16
N PRO A 158 -14.10 -18.63 -9.20
CA PRO A 158 -14.69 -18.74 -7.88
C PRO A 158 -14.71 -17.39 -7.13
N MET A 159 -15.88 -17.02 -6.60
CA MET A 159 -16.11 -15.73 -5.95
C MET A 159 -15.81 -15.71 -4.45
N TYR A 160 -14.91 -16.57 -3.96
CA TYR A 160 -14.56 -16.58 -2.54
C TYR A 160 -13.40 -15.65 -2.22
N ILE A 161 -13.40 -15.13 -1.00
CA ILE A 161 -12.29 -14.36 -0.41
C ILE A 161 -11.88 -15.04 0.89
N LEU A 162 -10.60 -15.42 0.97
CA LEU A 162 -10.02 -15.93 2.20
C LEU A 162 -9.26 -14.81 2.90
N LYS A 163 -9.59 -14.58 4.17
CA LYS A 163 -8.86 -13.65 5.04
C LYS A 163 -7.67 -14.36 5.69
N MET A 164 -6.56 -13.65 5.80
CA MET A 164 -5.31 -14.14 6.36
C MET A 164 -4.66 -13.04 7.21
N PRO A 165 -5.05 -12.90 8.48
CA PRO A 165 -4.45 -11.95 9.39
C PRO A 165 -3.10 -12.48 9.89
N PHE A 166 -2.11 -11.59 10.04
CA PHE A 166 -0.84 -11.85 10.72
C PHE A 166 -0.75 -10.92 11.93
N THR A 167 -0.70 -11.50 13.12
CA THR A 167 -0.52 -10.74 14.37
C THR A 167 0.97 -10.66 14.70
N ILE A 168 1.49 -9.44 14.78
CA ILE A 168 2.90 -9.15 15.04
C ILE A 168 3.00 -8.36 16.33
N GLU A 169 3.76 -8.87 17.29
CA GLU A 169 4.10 -8.21 18.55
C GLU A 169 5.51 -7.69 18.49
N VAL A 170 5.68 -6.37 18.62
CA VAL A 170 6.99 -5.70 18.68
C VAL A 170 7.36 -5.44 20.14
N LYS A 171 8.52 -5.94 20.57
CA LYS A 171 9.08 -5.78 21.92
C LYS A 171 10.29 -4.86 21.95
#